data_876ba42d2da23008216fe4067807067b
#
_entry.id   876ba42d2da23008216fe4067807067b
#
_cell.length_a   1.000
_cell.length_b   1.000
_cell.length_c   1.000
_cell.angle_alpha   90.00
_cell.angle_beta   90.00
_cell.angle_gamma   90.00
#
_symmetry.space_group_name_H-M   'P 1'
#
loop_
_entity.id
_entity.type
_entity.pdbx_description
1 polymer ?
#
loop_
_entity_poly.entity_id
_entity_poly.type
_entity_poly.pdbx_seq_one_letter_code
_entity_poly.pdbx_strand_id
1 'polypeptide(L)'
;MTTVIKDNLFKDIELVYNVNMQCNFFSYKNIQLYNASCLDKNILDKESVDLIITSPPYNVGIDYNSNEDSNEYKEYLEFSRQWMHNCYIWAKDTARFCLNIPLDKNKGGQQSVGADLISIAKDIGWKYHSSIVWNEGNISRRTAWGSWLSASAPYVIAPVELIVVLYKNEWKKKIKGKSDIVKEEFMAWTNGLWSFNGESKKRIGHPAPFPRELPKRCIKLFSFVGDIICDPFSGSGTTMIEAHLNNRDFIGIELDKEYCNLSIERFYKTIQKENGDILMNKNSQLDLIMEFFKKNPNRDISHPEVVDWVVKEWNKRTGKVFRDPDRGIRSLHQKGYLQKISKGVYRYDPDFVFLRDDLEDFTPQLKKQILERDNYKCVICGMGKNEGVELHVDHIKSKDLGGKATLENGQTLCSKHNFLKKNLKQTETGKKMFIRMLEIAKKSNEKDLIKFLEEVLSVYEKYDINGHIIWKKDK
;
A
#
# COMPACT_ATOMS: atom_id res chain seq x y z
N MET A 1 -18.13 27.67 -27.36
CA MET A 1 -16.90 27.33 -28.11
C MET A 1 -16.27 26.13 -27.42
N THR A 2 -16.31 24.99 -28.07
CA THR A 2 -15.82 23.73 -27.54
C THR A 2 -14.34 23.62 -27.83
N THR A 3 -13.50 23.74 -26.83
CA THR A 3 -12.05 23.53 -26.99
C THR A 3 -11.76 22.04 -26.83
N VAL A 4 -11.51 21.35 -27.93
CA VAL A 4 -11.10 19.95 -27.95
C VAL A 4 -9.57 19.91 -27.85
N ILE A 5 -9.06 19.50 -26.70
CA ILE A 5 -7.65 19.16 -26.56
C ILE A 5 -7.47 17.75 -27.11
N LYS A 6 -7.03 17.65 -28.37
CA LYS A 6 -6.62 16.38 -28.98
C LYS A 6 -5.17 16.08 -28.59
N ASP A 7 -4.96 15.48 -27.44
CA ASP A 7 -3.73 14.77 -27.16
C ASP A 7 -3.89 13.31 -27.61
N ASN A 8 -2.95 12.81 -28.40
CA ASN A 8 -2.96 11.47 -29.01
C ASN A 8 -2.95 10.30 -28.00
N LEU A 9 -3.04 10.57 -26.70
CA LEU A 9 -3.11 9.57 -25.62
C LEU A 9 -4.54 9.12 -25.27
N PHE A 10 -5.58 9.81 -25.79
CA PHE A 10 -6.98 9.61 -25.38
C PHE A 10 -7.92 9.43 -26.56
N LYS A 11 -7.53 8.60 -27.55
CA LYS A 11 -8.29 8.43 -28.79
C LYS A 11 -9.74 7.93 -28.65
N ASP A 12 -10.12 7.41 -27.47
CA ASP A 12 -11.45 6.81 -27.25
C ASP A 12 -12.21 7.41 -26.05
N ILE A 13 -11.84 8.62 -25.58
CA ILE A 13 -12.52 9.25 -24.46
C ILE A 13 -13.01 10.63 -24.91
N GLU A 14 -14.30 10.75 -25.19
CA GLU A 14 -14.96 12.04 -25.29
C GLU A 14 -15.03 12.68 -23.90
N LEU A 15 -14.14 13.64 -23.64
CA LEU A 15 -14.30 14.59 -22.56
C LEU A 15 -15.41 15.57 -22.98
N VAL A 16 -16.65 15.24 -22.66
CA VAL A 16 -17.79 16.12 -22.89
C VAL A 16 -17.78 17.20 -21.81
N TYR A 17 -17.16 18.33 -22.10
CA TYR A 17 -17.38 19.57 -21.34
C TYR A 17 -18.78 20.10 -21.70
N ASN A 18 -19.80 19.68 -20.99
CA ASN A 18 -21.12 20.27 -21.11
C ASN A 18 -21.19 21.58 -20.34
N VAL A 19 -21.16 22.71 -21.06
CA VAL A 19 -21.16 24.08 -20.51
C VAL A 19 -22.49 24.48 -19.86
N ASN A 20 -23.50 23.60 -19.84
CA ASN A 20 -24.86 23.95 -19.43
C ASN A 20 -25.55 22.99 -18.44
N MET A 21 -24.82 22.19 -17.66
CA MET A 21 -25.39 21.55 -16.47
C MET A 21 -24.38 21.57 -15.34
N GLN A 22 -24.79 22.16 -14.23
CA GLN A 22 -24.14 22.23 -12.93
C GLN A 22 -23.00 21.22 -12.71
N CYS A 23 -21.76 21.70 -12.83
CA CYS A 23 -20.60 21.25 -12.08
C CYS A 23 -20.12 19.79 -12.19
N ASN A 24 -20.64 18.92 -13.07
CA ASN A 24 -20.06 17.61 -13.27
C ASN A 24 -18.70 17.77 -13.98
N PHE A 25 -17.62 17.61 -13.24
CA PHE A 25 -16.25 17.78 -13.74
C PHE A 25 -15.74 16.56 -14.47
N PHE A 26 -16.18 15.37 -14.04
CA PHE A 26 -15.78 14.08 -14.59
C PHE A 26 -16.85 13.02 -14.40
N SER A 27 -17.03 12.16 -15.42
CA SER A 27 -17.91 11.00 -15.35
C SER A 27 -17.26 9.81 -16.05
N TYR A 28 -17.30 8.64 -15.40
CA TYR A 28 -16.88 7.37 -15.97
C TYR A 28 -17.74 6.24 -15.43
N LYS A 29 -18.60 5.64 -16.26
CA LYS A 29 -19.64 4.70 -15.78
C LYS A 29 -20.44 5.33 -14.63
N ASN A 30 -20.44 4.70 -13.46
CA ASN A 30 -21.16 5.13 -12.27
C ASN A 30 -20.27 5.95 -11.30
N ILE A 31 -19.14 6.46 -11.78
CA ILE A 31 -18.22 7.31 -11.02
C ILE A 31 -18.40 8.75 -11.49
N GLN A 32 -18.69 9.66 -10.57
CA GLN A 32 -18.88 11.08 -10.83
C GLN A 32 -17.98 11.91 -9.89
N LEU A 33 -17.41 12.99 -10.43
CA LEU A 33 -16.65 13.96 -9.65
C LEU A 33 -17.12 15.37 -10.01
N TYR A 34 -17.46 16.15 -9.01
CA TYR A 34 -17.91 17.53 -9.12
C TYR A 34 -16.82 18.47 -8.64
N ASN A 35 -16.46 19.48 -9.46
CA ASN A 35 -15.62 20.58 -8.98
C ASN A 35 -16.52 21.67 -8.41
N ALA A 36 -16.82 21.55 -7.11
CA ALA A 36 -17.80 22.38 -6.43
C ALA A 36 -17.54 22.43 -4.92
N SER A 37 -18.25 23.31 -4.23
CA SER A 37 -18.23 23.36 -2.77
C SER A 37 -19.26 22.41 -2.16
N CYS A 38 -18.87 21.57 -1.21
CA CYS A 38 -19.79 20.70 -0.43
C CYS A 38 -20.82 21.49 0.40
N LEU A 39 -20.68 22.82 0.48
CA LEU A 39 -21.67 23.70 1.09
C LEU A 39 -22.89 23.95 0.20
N ASP A 40 -22.81 23.66 -1.09
CA ASP A 40 -23.97 23.74 -1.98
C ASP A 40 -24.83 22.47 -1.84
N LYS A 41 -25.96 22.60 -1.14
CA LYS A 41 -26.90 21.51 -0.88
C LYS A 41 -27.60 20.94 -2.13
N ASN A 42 -27.55 21.69 -3.26
CA ASN A 42 -28.24 21.32 -4.49
C ASN A 42 -27.36 20.48 -5.44
N ILE A 43 -26.10 20.17 -5.08
CA ILE A 43 -25.25 19.35 -5.89
C ILE A 43 -25.78 17.94 -6.06
N LEU A 44 -26.35 17.38 -5.00
CA LEU A 44 -26.90 16.02 -5.00
C LEU A 44 -28.38 16.04 -4.65
N ASP A 45 -29.11 15.05 -5.17
CA ASP A 45 -30.51 14.82 -4.80
C ASP A 45 -30.61 14.37 -3.34
N LYS A 46 -31.72 14.70 -2.72
CA LYS A 46 -32.03 14.23 -1.38
C LYS A 46 -32.16 12.71 -1.38
N GLU A 47 -31.67 12.09 -0.30
CA GLU A 47 -31.80 10.64 -0.07
C GLU A 47 -31.24 9.77 -1.22
N SER A 48 -30.16 10.24 -1.83
CA SER A 48 -29.48 9.53 -2.94
C SER A 48 -28.30 8.65 -2.51
N VAL A 49 -27.65 8.94 -1.36
CA VAL A 49 -26.37 8.35 -0.94
C VAL A 49 -26.57 7.24 0.08
N ASP A 50 -25.87 6.12 -0.08
CA ASP A 50 -25.91 4.94 0.82
C ASP A 50 -24.81 4.94 1.89
N LEU A 51 -23.65 5.50 1.57
CA LEU A 51 -22.51 5.59 2.48
C LEU A 51 -21.69 6.85 2.18
N ILE A 52 -21.38 7.60 3.21
CA ILE A 52 -20.47 8.74 3.14
C ILE A 52 -19.14 8.32 3.81
N ILE A 53 -18.02 8.58 3.13
CA ILE A 53 -16.68 8.37 3.68
C ILE A 53 -15.88 9.61 3.39
N THR A 54 -15.35 10.26 4.41
CA THR A 54 -14.60 11.49 4.20
C THR A 54 -13.62 11.80 5.33
N SER A 55 -12.61 12.57 4.97
CA SER A 55 -11.65 13.22 5.85
C SER A 55 -11.64 14.72 5.53
N PRO A 56 -12.42 15.53 6.26
CA PRO A 56 -12.51 16.98 6.00
C PRO A 56 -11.18 17.67 6.36
N PRO A 57 -10.98 18.94 5.97
CA PRO A 57 -9.89 19.75 6.53
C PRO A 57 -9.94 19.75 8.07
N TYR A 58 -8.76 19.64 8.72
CA TYR A 58 -8.69 19.46 10.18
C TYR A 58 -8.47 20.76 10.95
N ASN A 59 -8.35 21.89 10.23
CA ASN A 59 -8.02 23.19 10.83
C ASN A 59 -6.71 23.16 11.66
N VAL A 60 -5.71 22.45 11.14
CA VAL A 60 -4.40 22.30 11.78
C VAL A 60 -3.30 23.10 11.07
N GLY A 61 -3.67 24.00 10.14
CA GLY A 61 -2.80 24.84 9.35
C GLY A 61 -2.06 24.06 8.27
N ILE A 62 -2.75 23.11 7.63
CA ILE A 62 -2.30 22.46 6.39
C ILE A 62 -2.58 23.43 5.26
N ASP A 63 -1.58 23.69 4.43
CA ASP A 63 -1.73 24.50 3.22
C ASP A 63 -2.41 23.65 2.13
N TYR A 64 -3.67 23.96 1.87
CA TYR A 64 -4.45 23.47 0.73
C TYR A 64 -4.52 24.59 -0.29
N ASN A 65 -4.36 24.29 -1.59
CA ASN A 65 -4.29 25.30 -2.66
C ASN A 65 -5.44 26.32 -2.65
N SER A 66 -6.64 25.91 -2.25
CA SER A 66 -7.87 26.68 -2.32
C SER A 66 -8.59 26.87 -0.99
N ASN A 67 -7.98 26.46 0.13
CA ASN A 67 -8.59 26.59 1.45
C ASN A 67 -7.53 26.85 2.53
N GLU A 68 -7.74 27.93 3.31
CA GLU A 68 -6.95 28.21 4.51
C GLU A 68 -7.44 27.32 5.67
N ASP A 69 -6.60 26.38 6.10
CA ASP A 69 -6.88 25.48 7.21
C ASP A 69 -6.43 26.08 8.56
N SER A 70 -6.68 27.37 8.76
CA SER A 70 -6.26 28.14 9.94
C SER A 70 -7.33 29.07 10.51
N ASN A 71 -8.60 28.81 10.23
CA ASN A 71 -9.73 29.59 10.72
C ASN A 71 -9.84 29.55 12.24
N GLU A 72 -10.51 30.55 12.84
CA GLU A 72 -10.91 30.46 14.23
C GLU A 72 -11.71 29.18 14.47
N TYR A 73 -11.49 28.53 15.61
CA TYR A 73 -12.08 27.20 15.87
C TYR A 73 -13.60 27.20 15.82
N LYS A 74 -14.22 28.31 16.25
CA LYS A 74 -15.67 28.49 16.18
C LYS A 74 -16.19 28.51 14.73
N GLU A 75 -15.47 29.17 13.84
CA GLU A 75 -15.80 29.22 12.41
C GLU A 75 -15.65 27.84 11.75
N TYR A 76 -14.58 27.11 12.13
CA TYR A 76 -14.39 25.73 11.70
C TYR A 76 -15.53 24.81 12.13
N LEU A 77 -16.04 24.96 13.36
CA LEU A 77 -17.19 24.18 13.84
C LEU A 77 -18.48 24.55 13.08
N GLU A 78 -18.70 25.83 12.76
CA GLU A 78 -19.87 26.25 11.97
C GLU A 78 -19.77 25.76 10.52
N PHE A 79 -18.60 25.86 9.88
CA PHE A 79 -18.34 25.23 8.58
C PHE A 79 -18.64 23.74 8.61
N SER A 80 -18.19 23.05 9.68
CA SER A 80 -18.44 21.62 9.85
C SER A 80 -19.91 21.29 10.00
N ARG A 81 -20.67 22.12 10.70
CA ARG A 81 -22.11 21.97 10.82
C ARG A 81 -22.81 22.05 9.46
N GLN A 82 -22.41 22.98 8.62
CA GLN A 82 -23.06 23.23 7.33
C GLN A 82 -22.86 22.05 6.36
N TRP A 83 -21.62 21.60 6.14
CA TRP A 83 -21.39 20.48 5.22
C TRP A 83 -21.92 19.15 5.77
N MET A 84 -21.85 18.90 7.07
CA MET A 84 -22.45 17.72 7.69
C MET A 84 -23.98 17.69 7.56
N HIS A 85 -24.61 18.86 7.61
CA HIS A 85 -26.06 18.99 7.37
C HIS A 85 -26.41 18.67 5.92
N ASN A 86 -25.61 19.12 4.94
CA ASN A 86 -25.80 18.74 3.53
C ASN A 86 -25.64 17.23 3.34
N CYS A 87 -24.64 16.61 3.95
CA CYS A 87 -24.48 15.16 3.97
C CYS A 87 -25.73 14.44 4.54
N TYR A 88 -26.35 15.00 5.58
CA TYR A 88 -27.58 14.43 6.15
C TYR A 88 -28.75 14.51 5.18
N ILE A 89 -28.88 15.61 4.41
CA ILE A 89 -29.91 15.77 3.38
C ILE A 89 -29.74 14.74 2.26
N TRP A 90 -28.48 14.53 1.78
CA TRP A 90 -28.18 13.61 0.70
C TRP A 90 -28.27 12.14 1.09
N ALA A 91 -28.07 11.83 2.37
CA ALA A 91 -28.08 10.48 2.89
C ALA A 91 -29.47 9.84 2.85
N LYS A 92 -29.56 8.58 2.43
CA LYS A 92 -30.77 7.73 2.58
C LYS A 92 -31.04 7.44 4.05
N ASP A 93 -32.24 7.04 4.40
CA ASP A 93 -32.62 6.71 5.80
C ASP A 93 -31.71 5.66 6.46
N THR A 94 -31.24 4.71 5.70
CA THR A 94 -30.35 3.65 6.17
C THR A 94 -28.87 3.92 5.86
N ALA A 95 -28.55 5.15 5.43
CA ALA A 95 -27.18 5.52 5.10
C ALA A 95 -26.29 5.54 6.33
N ARG A 96 -25.01 5.28 6.08
CA ARG A 96 -23.96 5.37 7.08
C ARG A 96 -23.00 6.49 6.73
N PHE A 97 -22.30 6.97 7.74
CA PHE A 97 -21.32 8.03 7.58
C PHE A 97 -20.06 7.66 8.36
N CYS A 98 -18.96 7.44 7.65
CA CYS A 98 -17.63 7.19 8.19
C CYS A 98 -16.81 8.47 8.12
N LEU A 99 -16.66 9.15 9.23
CA LEU A 99 -15.95 10.41 9.37
C LEU A 99 -14.55 10.16 9.95
N ASN A 100 -13.51 10.36 9.15
CA ASN A 100 -12.14 10.28 9.62
C ASN A 100 -11.63 11.62 10.09
N ILE A 101 -11.23 11.72 11.35
CA ILE A 101 -10.80 12.95 12.03
C ILE A 101 -9.72 12.68 13.06
N PRO A 102 -8.85 13.67 13.37
CA PRO A 102 -7.91 13.53 14.47
C PRO A 102 -8.67 13.46 15.81
N LEU A 103 -8.07 12.76 16.78
CA LEU A 103 -8.61 12.73 18.14
C LEU A 103 -8.60 14.12 18.75
N ASP A 104 -7.47 14.82 18.64
CA ASP A 104 -7.21 16.12 19.25
C ASP A 104 -6.53 17.09 18.28
N LYS A 105 -6.73 18.39 18.50
CA LYS A 105 -5.99 19.47 17.85
C LYS A 105 -5.12 20.19 18.89
N ASN A 106 -3.84 20.34 18.56
CA ASN A 106 -2.86 20.96 19.47
C ASN A 106 -2.44 22.37 19.06
N LYS A 107 -2.68 22.76 17.81
CA LYS A 107 -2.32 24.07 17.28
C LYS A 107 -3.43 25.09 17.59
N GLY A 108 -3.09 26.20 18.26
CA GLY A 108 -4.06 27.21 18.66
C GLY A 108 -4.83 26.88 19.94
N GLY A 109 -4.34 25.97 20.77
CA GLY A 109 -4.96 25.47 21.99
C GLY A 109 -5.38 24.01 21.88
N GLN A 110 -5.55 23.38 23.04
CA GLN A 110 -6.00 21.99 23.10
C GLN A 110 -7.51 21.91 22.88
N GLN A 111 -7.94 21.19 21.86
CA GLN A 111 -9.34 21.02 21.49
C GLN A 111 -9.60 19.57 21.12
N SER A 112 -10.68 19.00 21.64
CA SER A 112 -11.11 17.65 21.29
C SER A 112 -11.97 17.65 20.05
N VAL A 113 -11.34 17.80 18.88
CA VAL A 113 -12.02 17.89 17.57
C VAL A 113 -12.97 16.71 17.36
N GLY A 114 -12.54 15.50 17.74
CA GLY A 114 -13.37 14.30 17.63
C GLY A 114 -14.68 14.43 18.42
N ALA A 115 -14.64 14.90 19.67
CA ALA A 115 -15.83 15.06 20.51
C ALA A 115 -16.76 16.15 19.97
N ASP A 116 -16.21 17.29 19.54
CA ASP A 116 -16.99 18.44 19.07
C ASP A 116 -17.72 18.09 17.75
N LEU A 117 -17.04 17.44 16.80
CA LEU A 117 -17.68 17.03 15.54
C LEU A 117 -18.73 15.93 15.73
N ILE A 118 -18.53 14.99 16.68
CA ILE A 118 -19.56 14.02 17.07
C ILE A 118 -20.78 14.73 17.66
N SER A 119 -20.58 15.75 18.51
CA SER A 119 -21.67 16.55 19.08
C SER A 119 -22.45 17.25 17.98
N ILE A 120 -21.76 17.94 17.06
CA ILE A 120 -22.40 18.62 15.92
C ILE A 120 -23.18 17.64 15.06
N ALA A 121 -22.62 16.47 14.75
CA ALA A 121 -23.31 15.45 13.97
C ALA A 121 -24.61 15.01 14.65
N LYS A 122 -24.58 14.78 15.96
CA LYS A 122 -25.78 14.41 16.74
C LYS A 122 -26.82 15.53 16.76
N ASP A 123 -26.41 16.78 16.90
CA ASP A 123 -27.31 17.95 16.85
C ASP A 123 -28.02 18.08 15.51
N ILE A 124 -27.35 17.71 14.39
CA ILE A 124 -27.93 17.67 13.04
C ILE A 124 -29.00 16.56 12.92
N GLY A 125 -28.83 15.48 13.67
CA GLY A 125 -29.74 14.32 13.63
C GLY A 125 -29.07 12.99 13.32
N TRP A 126 -27.76 12.98 13.04
CA TRP A 126 -26.96 11.74 12.91
C TRP A 126 -26.98 10.95 14.21
N LYS A 127 -27.12 9.65 14.13
CA LYS A 127 -27.04 8.75 15.28
C LYS A 127 -25.66 8.12 15.34
N TYR A 128 -25.03 8.17 16.51
CA TYR A 128 -23.74 7.56 16.76
C TYR A 128 -23.85 6.04 16.87
N HIS A 129 -23.01 5.31 16.16
CA HIS A 129 -22.91 3.85 16.27
C HIS A 129 -21.65 3.43 17.01
N SER A 130 -20.47 3.80 16.50
CA SER A 130 -19.18 3.38 17.06
C SER A 130 -18.06 4.31 16.59
N SER A 131 -16.90 4.17 17.20
CA SER A 131 -15.65 4.75 16.70
C SER A 131 -14.58 3.67 16.54
N ILE A 132 -13.81 3.78 15.47
CA ILE A 132 -12.64 2.94 15.21
C ILE A 132 -11.42 3.82 15.41
N VAL A 133 -10.46 3.36 16.18
CA VAL A 133 -9.18 4.04 16.38
C VAL A 133 -8.23 3.57 15.29
N TRP A 134 -7.75 4.49 14.47
CA TRP A 134 -6.74 4.18 13.47
C TRP A 134 -5.36 4.65 13.94
N ASN A 135 -4.46 3.68 14.10
CA ASN A 135 -3.05 3.91 14.40
C ASN A 135 -2.23 3.82 13.10
N GLU A 136 -1.71 4.96 12.64
CA GLU A 136 -0.92 5.04 11.41
C GLU A 136 0.41 4.27 11.45
N GLY A 137 0.96 3.96 12.61
CA GLY A 137 2.18 3.16 12.77
C GLY A 137 3.49 3.79 12.30
N ASN A 138 3.44 4.77 11.40
CA ASN A 138 4.61 5.44 10.79
C ASN A 138 4.80 6.90 11.25
N ILE A 139 4.13 7.30 12.30
CA ILE A 139 4.33 8.64 12.89
C ILE A 139 5.75 8.69 13.44
N SER A 140 6.57 9.53 12.83
CA SER A 140 7.92 9.82 13.32
C SER A 140 7.86 10.18 14.80
N ARG A 141 8.82 9.68 15.60
CA ARG A 141 8.94 9.98 17.02
C ARG A 141 8.78 11.48 17.24
N ARG A 142 7.59 11.90 17.63
CA ARG A 142 7.36 13.27 18.05
C ARG A 142 7.95 13.40 19.44
N THR A 143 8.85 14.34 19.60
CA THR A 143 9.37 14.71 20.90
C THR A 143 8.19 15.20 21.75
N ALA A 144 8.07 14.69 22.98
CA ALA A 144 7.10 15.23 23.92
C ALA A 144 7.46 16.71 24.16
N TRP A 145 6.49 17.56 24.03
CA TRP A 145 6.62 18.99 24.28
C TRP A 145 6.01 19.29 25.65
N GLY A 146 6.36 20.39 26.25
CA GLY A 146 5.94 20.79 27.59
C GLY A 146 7.08 20.67 28.59
N SER A 147 6.75 20.54 29.88
CA SER A 147 7.77 20.40 30.90
C SER A 147 8.46 19.04 30.80
N TRP A 148 9.76 19.06 30.49
CA TRP A 148 10.58 17.86 30.42
C TRP A 148 10.79 17.25 31.81
N LEU A 149 10.46 15.97 31.97
CA LEU A 149 10.58 15.21 33.22
C LEU A 149 9.90 15.86 34.42
N SER A 150 8.89 16.70 34.21
CA SER A 150 8.15 17.39 35.25
C SER A 150 6.66 17.27 35.07
N ALA A 151 5.94 17.05 36.17
CA ALA A 151 4.47 17.03 36.17
C ALA A 151 3.84 18.42 36.06
N SER A 152 4.65 19.50 35.99
CA SER A 152 4.13 20.87 35.97
C SER A 152 3.30 21.20 34.75
N ALA A 153 3.70 20.72 33.55
CA ALA A 153 2.96 20.92 32.29
C ALA A 153 3.37 19.87 31.20
N PRO A 154 3.24 18.58 31.48
CA PRO A 154 3.56 17.55 30.46
C PRO A 154 2.58 17.61 29.31
N TYR A 155 3.05 17.29 28.10
CA TYR A 155 2.27 17.29 26.91
C TYR A 155 2.00 15.86 26.44
N VAL A 156 0.75 15.49 26.24
CA VAL A 156 0.34 14.18 25.71
C VAL A 156 -0.05 14.35 24.24
N ILE A 157 0.55 13.56 23.39
CA ILE A 157 0.23 13.52 21.95
C ILE A 157 -0.52 12.23 21.66
N ALA A 158 -1.67 12.32 21.00
CA ALA A 158 -2.42 11.19 20.50
C ALA A 158 -2.03 10.92 19.04
N PRO A 159 -1.20 9.88 18.74
CA PRO A 159 -0.76 9.56 17.38
C PRO A 159 -1.77 8.70 16.64
N VAL A 160 -3.06 9.01 16.78
CA VAL A 160 -4.17 8.23 16.23
C VAL A 160 -5.22 9.15 15.64
N GLU A 161 -5.96 8.63 14.66
CA GLU A 161 -7.18 9.25 14.14
C GLU A 161 -8.40 8.40 14.52
N LEU A 162 -9.56 9.01 14.51
CA LEU A 162 -10.84 8.34 14.72
C LEU A 162 -11.57 8.21 13.41
N ILE A 163 -12.10 7.03 13.13
CA ILE A 163 -13.13 6.83 12.14
C ILE A 163 -14.46 6.70 12.87
N VAL A 164 -15.19 7.81 12.93
CA VAL A 164 -16.50 7.86 13.61
C VAL A 164 -17.56 7.30 12.67
N VAL A 165 -18.25 6.26 13.10
CA VAL A 165 -19.32 5.61 12.35
C VAL A 165 -20.66 6.11 12.85
N LEU A 166 -21.37 6.83 11.99
CA LEU A 166 -22.71 7.39 12.22
C LEU A 166 -23.71 6.76 11.26
N TYR A 167 -24.99 6.93 11.53
CA TYR A 167 -26.08 6.56 10.61
C TYR A 167 -27.22 7.55 10.71
N LYS A 168 -28.08 7.64 9.67
CA LYS A 168 -29.18 8.62 9.64
C LYS A 168 -30.35 8.20 10.54
N ASN A 169 -31.22 7.33 10.10
CA ASN A 169 -32.43 6.95 10.85
C ASN A 169 -32.42 5.52 11.35
N GLU A 170 -32.02 4.57 10.49
CA GLU A 170 -32.00 3.14 10.77
C GLU A 170 -30.64 2.54 10.52
N TRP A 171 -30.09 1.83 11.51
CA TRP A 171 -28.81 1.12 11.34
C TRP A 171 -28.93 -0.10 10.44
N LYS A 172 -30.03 -0.86 10.57
CA LYS A 172 -30.25 -2.08 9.80
C LYS A 172 -30.83 -1.74 8.43
N LYS A 173 -30.10 -2.05 7.35
CA LYS A 173 -30.62 -1.93 5.99
C LYS A 173 -31.77 -2.92 5.78
N LYS A 174 -32.95 -2.44 5.37
CA LYS A 174 -34.13 -3.26 5.08
C LYS A 174 -33.97 -4.07 3.79
N ILE A 175 -33.42 -3.41 2.76
CA ILE A 175 -33.12 -4.05 1.47
C ILE A 175 -31.74 -4.71 1.57
N LYS A 176 -31.71 -6.00 1.32
CA LYS A 176 -30.45 -6.77 1.29
C LYS A 176 -29.84 -6.68 -0.09
N GLY A 177 -28.57 -6.23 -0.15
CA GLY A 177 -27.72 -6.28 -1.33
C GLY A 177 -26.69 -7.39 -1.22
N LYS A 178 -25.84 -7.50 -2.24
CA LYS A 178 -24.71 -8.44 -2.26
C LYS A 178 -23.57 -7.89 -1.38
N SER A 179 -23.16 -8.64 -0.37
CA SER A 179 -21.92 -8.38 0.37
C SER A 179 -20.75 -9.12 -0.27
N ASP A 180 -19.61 -8.48 -0.35
CA ASP A 180 -18.36 -9.01 -0.92
C ASP A 180 -17.21 -9.06 0.11
N ILE A 181 -17.53 -8.81 1.39
CA ILE A 181 -16.58 -8.97 2.49
C ILE A 181 -16.44 -10.45 2.84
N VAL A 182 -15.19 -10.95 2.95
CA VAL A 182 -14.91 -12.32 3.37
C VAL A 182 -14.85 -12.43 4.89
N LYS A 183 -14.93 -13.65 5.40
CA LYS A 183 -14.98 -13.92 6.86
C LYS A 183 -13.78 -13.33 7.60
N GLU A 184 -12.59 -13.51 7.05
CA GLU A 184 -11.34 -13.06 7.64
C GLU A 184 -11.28 -11.52 7.72
N GLU A 185 -11.68 -10.84 6.66
CA GLU A 185 -11.81 -9.37 6.62
C GLU A 185 -12.83 -8.89 7.66
N PHE A 186 -14.02 -9.52 7.70
CA PHE A 186 -15.07 -9.15 8.65
C PHE A 186 -14.60 -9.29 10.09
N MET A 187 -14.01 -10.42 10.46
CA MET A 187 -13.50 -10.67 11.82
C MET A 187 -12.38 -9.70 12.21
N ALA A 188 -11.49 -9.36 11.27
CA ALA A 188 -10.39 -8.44 11.54
C ALA A 188 -10.85 -6.97 11.60
N TRP A 189 -11.77 -6.56 10.73
CA TRP A 189 -12.14 -5.16 10.56
C TRP A 189 -13.27 -4.69 11.46
N THR A 190 -14.06 -5.61 12.03
CA THR A 190 -15.02 -5.28 13.10
C THR A 190 -14.37 -5.05 14.45
N ASN A 191 -13.05 -5.24 14.57
CA ASN A 191 -12.27 -4.79 15.72
C ASN A 191 -12.09 -3.26 15.65
N GLY A 192 -12.42 -2.56 16.71
CA GLY A 192 -12.34 -1.09 16.80
C GLY A 192 -10.94 -0.49 16.86
N LEU A 193 -9.89 -1.28 16.63
CA LEU A 193 -8.50 -0.81 16.53
C LEU A 193 -7.89 -1.27 15.19
N TRP A 194 -7.64 -0.31 14.30
CA TRP A 194 -6.98 -0.55 13.03
C TRP A 194 -5.54 -0.06 13.08
N SER A 195 -4.60 -0.87 12.58
CA SER A 195 -3.19 -0.52 12.49
C SER A 195 -2.70 -0.78 11.07
N PHE A 196 -2.46 0.30 10.33
CA PHE A 196 -1.85 0.28 9.00
C PHE A 196 -1.23 1.65 8.71
N ASN A 197 -0.22 1.66 7.85
CA ASN A 197 0.55 2.87 7.57
C ASN A 197 -0.28 3.92 6.83
N GLY A 198 -0.08 5.19 7.19
CA GLY A 198 -0.58 6.33 6.45
C GLY A 198 0.04 6.44 5.05
N GLU A 199 -0.48 7.36 4.25
CA GLU A 199 -0.04 7.55 2.86
C GLU A 199 1.01 8.67 2.75
N SER A 200 1.91 8.56 1.78
CA SER A 200 2.97 9.55 1.55
C SER A 200 2.45 10.75 0.77
N LYS A 201 2.47 11.94 1.42
CA LYS A 201 2.18 13.23 0.76
C LYS A 201 2.98 13.42 -0.53
N LYS A 202 4.30 13.13 -0.46
CA LYS A 202 5.22 13.29 -1.59
C LYS A 202 4.94 12.36 -2.77
N ARG A 203 4.40 11.16 -2.47
CA ARG A 203 4.05 10.15 -3.49
C ARG A 203 2.74 10.48 -4.19
N ILE A 204 1.78 11.03 -3.46
CA ILE A 204 0.43 11.30 -3.97
C ILE A 204 0.32 12.69 -4.59
N GLY A 205 1.07 13.68 -4.10
CA GLY A 205 0.94 15.08 -4.54
C GLY A 205 -0.22 15.82 -3.86
N HIS A 206 -0.73 15.28 -2.74
CA HIS A 206 -1.78 15.90 -1.93
C HIS A 206 -1.26 16.08 -0.49
N PRO A 207 -1.57 17.20 0.20
CA PRO A 207 -0.98 17.52 1.51
C PRO A 207 -1.43 16.58 2.64
N ALA A 208 -2.62 15.98 2.53
CA ALA A 208 -3.17 15.08 3.55
C ALA A 208 -3.91 13.88 2.92
N PRO A 209 -3.22 12.98 2.19
CA PRO A 209 -3.88 11.82 1.60
C PRO A 209 -4.04 10.73 2.66
N PHE A 210 -5.24 10.16 2.80
CA PHE A 210 -5.38 8.93 3.57
C PHE A 210 -5.13 7.68 2.70
N PRO A 211 -4.69 6.56 3.30
CA PRO A 211 -4.34 5.36 2.56
C PRO A 211 -5.58 4.65 2.03
N ARG A 212 -5.43 3.91 0.92
CA ARG A 212 -6.49 3.15 0.26
C ARG A 212 -7.18 2.13 1.18
N GLU A 213 -6.46 1.60 2.14
CA GLU A 213 -6.97 0.61 3.10
C GLU A 213 -8.13 1.17 3.95
N LEU A 214 -8.14 2.47 4.28
CA LEU A 214 -9.19 3.09 5.06
C LEU A 214 -10.55 3.05 4.34
N PRO A 215 -10.72 3.65 3.14
CA PRO A 215 -12.00 3.61 2.44
C PRO A 215 -12.37 2.19 1.99
N LYS A 216 -11.43 1.33 1.63
CA LYS A 216 -11.68 -0.08 1.30
C LYS A 216 -12.42 -0.79 2.44
N ARG A 217 -11.93 -0.66 3.68
CA ARG A 217 -12.56 -1.28 4.85
C ARG A 217 -13.94 -0.71 5.11
N CYS A 218 -14.09 0.61 5.07
CA CYS A 218 -15.38 1.27 5.26
C CYS A 218 -16.39 0.84 4.20
N ILE A 219 -16.00 0.80 2.92
CA ILE A 219 -16.87 0.38 1.80
C ILE A 219 -17.37 -1.05 2.02
N LYS A 220 -16.47 -2.00 2.25
CA LYS A 220 -16.85 -3.42 2.37
C LYS A 220 -17.63 -3.74 3.66
N LEU A 221 -17.36 -3.02 4.78
CA LEU A 221 -18.10 -3.18 6.03
C LEU A 221 -19.50 -2.55 6.01
N PHE A 222 -19.65 -1.39 5.33
CA PHE A 222 -20.82 -0.54 5.54
C PHE A 222 -21.66 -0.32 4.28
N SER A 223 -21.29 -0.91 3.13
CA SER A 223 -22.09 -0.84 1.90
C SER A 223 -22.23 -2.20 1.21
N PHE A 224 -23.26 -2.34 0.40
CA PHE A 224 -23.43 -3.45 -0.53
C PHE A 224 -22.81 -3.11 -1.90
N VAL A 225 -22.55 -4.12 -2.71
CA VAL A 225 -22.18 -3.94 -4.12
C VAL A 225 -23.27 -3.16 -4.85
N GLY A 226 -22.90 -2.10 -5.57
CA GLY A 226 -23.82 -1.20 -6.27
C GLY A 226 -24.42 -0.08 -5.40
N ASP A 227 -24.08 0.00 -4.10
CA ASP A 227 -24.44 1.16 -3.26
C ASP A 227 -23.68 2.41 -3.74
N ILE A 228 -24.30 3.59 -3.53
CA ILE A 228 -23.70 4.89 -3.87
C ILE A 228 -22.86 5.40 -2.70
N ILE A 229 -21.57 5.58 -2.94
CA ILE A 229 -20.61 6.14 -1.99
C ILE A 229 -20.41 7.62 -2.29
N CYS A 230 -20.42 8.47 -1.27
CA CYS A 230 -20.11 9.89 -1.41
C CYS A 230 -18.89 10.30 -0.59
N ASP A 231 -18.02 11.12 -1.20
CA ASP A 231 -16.92 11.80 -0.49
C ASP A 231 -16.99 13.30 -0.77
N PRO A 232 -17.50 14.12 0.19
CA PRO A 232 -17.64 15.56 0.02
C PRO A 232 -16.33 16.35 0.05
N PHE A 233 -15.20 15.68 0.35
CA PHE A 233 -13.84 16.23 0.31
C PHE A 233 -12.92 15.24 -0.43
N SER A 234 -13.22 15.00 -1.71
CA SER A 234 -12.66 13.90 -2.50
C SER A 234 -11.14 13.97 -2.66
N GLY A 235 -10.56 15.17 -2.57
CA GLY A 235 -9.12 15.40 -2.61
C GLY A 235 -8.45 14.72 -3.78
N SER A 236 -7.51 13.82 -3.51
CA SER A 236 -6.79 13.05 -4.51
C SER A 236 -7.53 11.79 -5.02
N GLY A 237 -8.82 11.60 -4.72
CA GLY A 237 -9.68 10.53 -5.25
C GLY A 237 -9.44 9.14 -4.68
N THR A 238 -8.96 9.03 -3.46
CA THR A 238 -8.68 7.70 -2.86
C THR A 238 -9.96 6.90 -2.64
N THR A 239 -11.03 7.55 -2.14
CA THR A 239 -12.37 6.93 -1.98
C THR A 239 -12.96 6.55 -3.33
N MET A 240 -12.81 7.40 -4.37
CA MET A 240 -13.26 7.15 -5.74
C MET A 240 -12.65 5.87 -6.32
N ILE A 241 -11.34 5.70 -6.17
CA ILE A 241 -10.62 4.52 -6.63
C ILE A 241 -11.14 3.27 -5.93
N GLU A 242 -11.28 3.30 -4.61
CA GLU A 242 -11.73 2.12 -3.86
C GLU A 242 -13.21 1.79 -4.09
N ALA A 243 -14.08 2.79 -4.30
CA ALA A 243 -15.46 2.55 -4.69
C ALA A 243 -15.54 1.80 -6.02
N HIS A 244 -14.78 2.23 -7.04
CA HIS A 244 -14.71 1.57 -8.34
C HIS A 244 -14.19 0.12 -8.22
N LEU A 245 -13.06 -0.08 -7.55
CA LEU A 245 -12.43 -1.38 -7.39
C LEU A 245 -13.30 -2.41 -6.65
N ASN A 246 -14.18 -1.92 -5.78
CA ASN A 246 -15.12 -2.75 -5.04
C ASN A 246 -16.54 -2.74 -5.64
N ASN A 247 -16.73 -2.30 -6.89
CA ASN A 247 -18.01 -2.28 -7.60
C ASN A 247 -19.12 -1.50 -6.86
N ARG A 248 -18.79 -0.30 -6.38
CA ARG A 248 -19.73 0.68 -5.85
C ARG A 248 -19.81 1.87 -6.81
N ASP A 249 -20.95 2.50 -6.85
CA ASP A 249 -21.13 3.80 -7.49
C ASP A 249 -20.48 4.87 -6.63
N PHE A 250 -20.03 5.97 -7.23
CA PHE A 250 -19.31 6.99 -6.48
C PHE A 250 -19.66 8.41 -6.93
N ILE A 251 -19.80 9.29 -5.95
CA ILE A 251 -19.93 10.71 -6.13
C ILE A 251 -18.89 11.43 -5.27
N GLY A 252 -17.96 12.13 -5.90
CA GLY A 252 -16.98 12.99 -5.24
C GLY A 252 -17.29 14.46 -5.42
N ILE A 253 -17.03 15.26 -4.39
CA ILE A 253 -17.07 16.72 -4.45
C ILE A 253 -15.70 17.22 -4.04
N GLU A 254 -15.10 18.08 -4.86
CA GLU A 254 -13.79 18.66 -4.62
C GLU A 254 -13.77 20.12 -5.07
N LEU A 255 -13.35 21.01 -4.18
CA LEU A 255 -13.32 22.45 -4.45
C LEU A 255 -12.17 22.83 -5.38
N ASP A 256 -11.02 22.18 -5.18
CA ASP A 256 -9.79 22.48 -5.92
C ASP A 256 -9.73 21.73 -7.25
N LYS A 257 -9.64 22.49 -8.35
CA LYS A 257 -9.58 21.94 -9.71
C LYS A 257 -8.33 21.09 -9.96
N GLU A 258 -7.19 21.43 -9.35
CA GLU A 258 -5.94 20.67 -9.51
C GLU A 258 -6.06 19.31 -8.82
N TYR A 259 -6.72 19.26 -7.66
CA TYR A 259 -7.01 17.98 -7.00
C TYR A 259 -8.05 17.16 -7.76
N CYS A 260 -9.02 17.78 -8.42
CA CYS A 260 -9.90 17.05 -9.35
C CYS A 260 -9.09 16.40 -10.48
N ASN A 261 -8.19 17.13 -11.12
CA ASN A 261 -7.32 16.59 -12.17
C ASN A 261 -6.40 15.46 -11.66
N LEU A 262 -5.80 15.65 -10.49
CA LEU A 262 -5.00 14.62 -9.82
C LEU A 262 -5.80 13.34 -9.55
N SER A 263 -7.04 13.48 -9.07
CA SER A 263 -7.96 12.36 -8.84
C SER A 263 -8.21 11.57 -10.10
N ILE A 264 -8.52 12.25 -11.20
CA ILE A 264 -8.78 11.65 -12.51
C ILE A 264 -7.54 10.91 -13.03
N GLU A 265 -6.37 11.54 -12.94
CA GLU A 265 -5.12 10.90 -13.36
C GLU A 265 -4.83 9.62 -12.58
N ARG A 266 -5.01 9.65 -11.26
CA ARG A 266 -4.83 8.47 -10.38
C ARG A 266 -5.85 7.38 -10.67
N PHE A 267 -7.09 7.76 -10.93
CA PHE A 267 -8.17 6.85 -11.27
C PHE A 267 -7.89 6.12 -12.58
N TYR A 268 -7.51 6.83 -13.64
CA TYR A 268 -7.13 6.22 -14.91
C TYR A 268 -5.91 5.31 -14.80
N LYS A 269 -4.88 5.71 -14.07
CA LYS A 269 -3.73 4.84 -13.79
C LYS A 269 -4.13 3.53 -13.10
N THR A 270 -5.18 3.57 -12.30
CA THR A 270 -5.70 2.37 -11.60
C THR A 270 -6.48 1.47 -12.57
N ILE A 271 -7.41 2.03 -13.35
CA ILE A 271 -8.18 1.27 -14.34
C ILE A 271 -7.27 0.62 -15.38
N GLN A 272 -6.27 1.35 -15.85
CA GLN A 272 -5.30 0.83 -16.82
C GLN A 272 -4.54 -0.38 -16.27
N LYS A 273 -4.25 -0.39 -14.97
CA LYS A 273 -3.66 -1.56 -14.30
C LYS A 273 -4.61 -2.74 -14.22
N GLU A 274 -5.90 -2.50 -14.00
CA GLU A 274 -6.92 -3.56 -13.95
C GLU A 274 -7.19 -4.20 -15.32
N ASN A 275 -7.23 -3.38 -16.36
CA ASN A 275 -7.53 -3.86 -17.72
C ASN A 275 -6.32 -4.53 -18.39
N GLY A 276 -5.20 -4.73 -17.67
CA GLY A 276 -3.98 -5.29 -18.25
C GLY A 276 -3.30 -4.37 -19.27
N ASP A 277 -3.91 -3.26 -19.61
CA ASP A 277 -3.33 -2.18 -20.37
C ASP A 277 -2.46 -1.32 -19.45
N ILE A 278 -1.29 -1.84 -19.13
CA ILE A 278 -0.22 -0.97 -18.69
C ILE A 278 0.10 -0.11 -19.91
N LEU A 279 -0.53 1.06 -20.03
CA LEU A 279 0.04 2.16 -20.81
C LEU A 279 1.34 2.52 -20.12
N MET A 280 2.34 1.73 -20.47
CA MET A 280 3.69 1.97 -20.09
C MET A 280 4.06 3.33 -20.67
N ASN A 281 4.60 4.16 -19.80
CA ASN A 281 5.26 5.38 -20.23
C ASN A 281 6.33 4.92 -21.24
N LYS A 282 6.10 5.10 -22.57
CA LYS A 282 6.95 4.58 -23.66
C LYS A 282 8.44 4.93 -23.53
N ASN A 283 8.79 5.66 -22.49
CA ASN A 283 10.11 6.20 -22.19
C ASN A 283 10.72 5.70 -20.87
N SER A 284 10.18 4.68 -20.17
CA SER A 284 10.85 4.15 -18.99
C SER A 284 11.66 2.88 -19.30
N GLN A 285 12.75 2.69 -18.58
CA GLN A 285 13.61 1.51 -18.74
C GLN A 285 12.90 0.20 -18.38
N LEU A 286 11.98 0.23 -17.40
CA LEU A 286 11.19 -0.93 -17.00
C LEU A 286 10.18 -1.34 -18.09
N ASP A 287 9.65 -0.36 -18.80
CA ASP A 287 8.66 -0.57 -19.85
C ASP A 287 9.29 -1.24 -21.06
N LEU A 288 10.52 -0.86 -21.38
CA LEU A 288 11.26 -1.51 -22.45
C LEU A 288 11.55 -2.99 -22.13
N ILE A 289 11.87 -3.31 -20.87
CA ILE A 289 12.05 -4.70 -20.45
C ILE A 289 10.73 -5.48 -20.62
N MET A 290 9.61 -4.92 -20.15
CA MET A 290 8.30 -5.57 -20.31
C MET A 290 7.88 -5.68 -21.77
N GLU A 291 8.17 -4.69 -22.61
CA GLU A 291 7.91 -4.76 -24.06
C GLU A 291 8.58 -5.99 -24.68
N PHE A 292 9.82 -6.27 -24.29
CA PHE A 292 10.53 -7.46 -24.74
C PHE A 292 9.84 -8.75 -24.32
N PHE A 293 9.45 -8.86 -23.06
CA PHE A 293 8.75 -10.02 -22.54
C PHE A 293 7.36 -10.20 -23.16
N LYS A 294 6.60 -9.11 -23.35
CA LYS A 294 5.28 -9.14 -24.01
C LYS A 294 5.35 -9.55 -25.48
N LYS A 295 6.45 -9.28 -26.18
CA LYS A 295 6.68 -9.76 -27.54
C LYS A 295 7.04 -11.25 -27.59
N ASN A 296 7.38 -11.86 -26.45
CA ASN A 296 7.77 -13.26 -26.33
C ASN A 296 6.98 -13.94 -25.19
N PRO A 297 5.62 -13.96 -25.24
CA PRO A 297 4.81 -14.54 -24.18
C PRO A 297 5.06 -16.05 -24.06
N ASN A 298 4.95 -16.57 -22.83
CA ASN A 298 5.08 -18.00 -22.50
C ASN A 298 6.42 -18.66 -22.89
N ARG A 299 7.44 -17.84 -23.20
CA ARG A 299 8.79 -18.28 -23.50
C ARG A 299 9.70 -18.11 -22.29
N ASP A 300 10.55 -19.12 -22.05
CA ASP A 300 11.61 -19.04 -21.08
C ASP A 300 12.79 -18.25 -21.66
N ILE A 301 13.06 -17.10 -21.07
CA ILE A 301 14.01 -16.12 -21.58
C ILE A 301 15.14 -15.97 -20.58
N SER A 302 16.38 -16.13 -21.07
CA SER A 302 17.58 -15.97 -20.25
C SER A 302 17.86 -14.49 -19.98
N HIS A 303 18.41 -14.22 -18.81
CA HIS A 303 18.77 -12.87 -18.39
C HIS A 303 19.70 -12.13 -19.39
N PRO A 304 20.78 -12.74 -19.95
CA PRO A 304 21.61 -12.08 -20.96
C PRO A 304 20.83 -11.66 -22.20
N GLU A 305 19.92 -12.51 -22.71
CA GLU A 305 19.10 -12.22 -23.89
C GLU A 305 18.25 -10.95 -23.70
N VAL A 306 17.63 -10.79 -22.52
CA VAL A 306 16.88 -9.58 -22.20
C VAL A 306 17.78 -8.37 -22.16
N VAL A 307 18.90 -8.48 -21.46
CA VAL A 307 19.86 -7.37 -21.26
C VAL A 307 20.40 -6.88 -22.59
N ASP A 308 20.84 -7.77 -23.45
CA ASP A 308 21.40 -7.42 -24.77
C ASP A 308 20.39 -6.66 -25.63
N TRP A 309 19.13 -7.10 -25.64
CA TRP A 309 18.11 -6.45 -26.42
C TRP A 309 17.72 -5.08 -25.85
N VAL A 310 17.47 -4.99 -24.53
CA VAL A 310 17.01 -3.71 -23.92
C VAL A 310 18.08 -2.64 -23.94
N VAL A 311 19.36 -2.99 -23.78
CA VAL A 311 20.47 -2.03 -23.84
C VAL A 311 20.60 -1.47 -25.26
N LYS A 312 20.55 -2.34 -26.28
CA LYS A 312 20.63 -1.95 -27.70
C LYS A 312 19.44 -1.05 -28.10
N GLU A 313 18.22 -1.48 -27.75
CA GLU A 313 17.00 -0.78 -28.15
C GLU A 313 16.85 0.56 -27.40
N TRP A 314 17.24 0.62 -26.11
CA TRP A 314 17.23 1.84 -25.34
C TRP A 314 18.18 2.90 -25.91
N ASN A 315 19.39 2.50 -26.23
CA ASN A 315 20.37 3.41 -26.86
C ASN A 315 19.84 3.92 -28.20
N LYS A 316 19.28 3.05 -29.05
CA LYS A 316 18.68 3.41 -30.34
C LYS A 316 17.56 4.44 -30.18
N ARG A 317 16.69 4.30 -29.17
CA ARG A 317 15.51 5.18 -28.97
C ARG A 317 15.84 6.50 -28.29
N THR A 318 16.82 6.50 -27.39
CA THR A 318 17.05 7.65 -26.48
C THR A 318 18.44 8.26 -26.58
N GLY A 319 19.39 7.60 -27.23
CA GLY A 319 20.81 8.00 -27.22
C GLY A 319 21.49 7.88 -25.84
N LYS A 320 20.80 7.28 -24.85
CA LYS A 320 21.27 7.19 -23.46
C LYS A 320 21.66 5.77 -23.08
N VAL A 321 22.52 5.65 -22.06
CA VAL A 321 22.91 4.34 -21.50
C VAL A 321 21.77 3.80 -20.64
N PHE A 322 21.47 2.51 -20.77
CA PHE A 322 20.57 1.78 -19.85
C PHE A 322 21.31 1.51 -18.53
N ARG A 323 20.84 2.07 -17.42
CA ARG A 323 21.66 2.14 -16.19
C ARG A 323 21.80 0.79 -15.45
N ASP A 324 20.72 0.02 -15.33
CA ASP A 324 20.74 -1.23 -14.54
C ASP A 324 19.60 -2.17 -14.98
N PRO A 325 19.79 -2.90 -16.09
CA PRO A 325 18.78 -3.84 -16.58
C PRO A 325 18.50 -4.97 -15.60
N ASP A 326 19.50 -5.41 -14.83
CA ASP A 326 19.36 -6.46 -13.82
C ASP A 326 18.39 -6.09 -12.72
N ARG A 327 18.49 -4.86 -12.24
CA ARG A 327 17.58 -4.32 -11.23
C ARG A 327 16.17 -4.21 -11.79
N GLY A 328 16.04 -3.83 -13.06
CA GLY A 328 14.78 -3.73 -13.77
C GLY A 328 14.05 -5.08 -13.84
N ILE A 329 14.72 -6.12 -14.32
CA ILE A 329 14.16 -7.48 -14.42
C ILE A 329 13.77 -8.01 -13.03
N ARG A 330 14.66 -7.85 -12.04
CA ARG A 330 14.34 -8.24 -10.65
C ARG A 330 13.16 -7.50 -10.08
N SER A 331 13.04 -6.20 -10.34
CA SER A 331 11.91 -5.39 -9.90
C SER A 331 10.59 -5.86 -10.52
N LEU A 332 10.58 -6.20 -11.81
CA LEU A 332 9.41 -6.73 -12.50
C LEU A 332 8.99 -8.11 -11.96
N HIS A 333 9.96 -8.99 -11.72
CA HIS A 333 9.69 -10.25 -11.04
C HIS A 333 9.18 -10.02 -9.60
N GLN A 334 9.81 -9.13 -8.86
CA GLN A 334 9.37 -8.78 -7.50
C GLN A 334 7.96 -8.16 -7.44
N LYS A 335 7.52 -7.53 -8.48
CA LYS A 335 6.16 -6.98 -8.63
C LYS A 335 5.15 -7.99 -9.18
N GLY A 336 5.58 -9.23 -9.48
CA GLY A 336 4.69 -10.29 -9.97
C GLY A 336 4.43 -10.25 -11.49
N TYR A 337 5.07 -9.38 -12.26
CA TYR A 337 4.89 -9.31 -13.71
C TYR A 337 5.63 -10.40 -14.48
N LEU A 338 6.66 -10.99 -13.89
CA LEU A 338 7.46 -12.05 -14.50
C LEU A 338 7.56 -13.25 -13.56
N GLN A 339 7.42 -14.44 -14.10
CA GLN A 339 7.73 -15.69 -13.41
C GLN A 339 9.24 -15.94 -13.47
N LYS A 340 9.84 -16.35 -12.36
CA LYS A 340 11.20 -16.83 -12.35
C LYS A 340 11.20 -18.35 -12.45
N ILE A 341 11.59 -18.86 -13.60
CA ILE A 341 11.58 -20.29 -13.91
C ILE A 341 12.80 -20.99 -13.29
N SER A 342 13.97 -20.37 -13.45
CA SER A 342 15.22 -20.84 -12.85
C SER A 342 16.16 -19.65 -12.59
N LYS A 343 17.39 -19.90 -12.14
CA LYS A 343 18.36 -18.83 -11.92
C LYS A 343 18.70 -18.10 -13.22
N GLY A 344 18.29 -16.82 -13.29
CA GLY A 344 18.55 -15.98 -14.46
C GLY A 344 17.63 -16.26 -15.67
N VAL A 345 16.55 -17.04 -15.49
CA VAL A 345 15.55 -17.32 -16.54
C VAL A 345 14.19 -16.85 -16.06
N TYR A 346 13.53 -16.03 -16.88
CA TYR A 346 12.22 -15.44 -16.59
C TYR A 346 11.24 -15.71 -17.73
N ARG A 347 9.96 -15.74 -17.41
CA ARG A 347 8.85 -15.90 -18.35
C ARG A 347 7.79 -14.84 -18.07
N TYR A 348 7.21 -14.31 -19.11
CA TYR A 348 5.95 -13.56 -19.05
C TYR A 348 4.84 -14.47 -19.54
N ASP A 349 3.87 -14.71 -18.67
CA ASP A 349 2.65 -15.45 -18.97
C ASP A 349 1.47 -14.48 -18.84
N PRO A 350 0.74 -14.16 -19.92
CA PRO A 350 -0.39 -13.22 -19.87
C PRO A 350 -1.53 -13.69 -18.96
N ASP A 351 -1.70 -15.02 -18.81
CA ASP A 351 -2.75 -15.63 -18.02
C ASP A 351 -2.32 -15.83 -16.54
N PHE A 352 -1.05 -15.58 -16.26
CA PHE A 352 -0.50 -15.70 -14.91
C PHE A 352 -0.72 -14.41 -14.11
N VAL A 353 -1.85 -14.35 -13.45
CA VAL A 353 -2.11 -13.32 -12.43
C VAL A 353 -1.53 -13.78 -11.09
N PHE A 354 -0.25 -13.53 -10.87
CA PHE A 354 0.36 -13.74 -9.57
C PHE A 354 0.04 -12.53 -8.67
N LEU A 355 -1.04 -12.62 -7.93
CA LEU A 355 -1.29 -11.75 -6.80
C LEU A 355 -0.29 -12.14 -5.72
N ARG A 356 0.70 -11.29 -5.47
CA ARG A 356 1.74 -11.49 -4.43
C ARG A 356 1.20 -11.40 -3.00
N ASP A 357 -0.10 -11.31 -2.80
CA ASP A 357 -0.75 -11.36 -1.49
C ASP A 357 -0.55 -12.72 -0.78
N ASP A 358 -0.14 -13.76 -1.52
CA ASP A 358 0.19 -15.08 -0.95
C ASP A 358 1.61 -15.22 -0.40
N LEU A 359 2.45 -14.21 -0.48
CA LEU A 359 3.77 -14.22 0.18
C LEU A 359 3.63 -13.72 1.62
N GLU A 360 2.94 -14.52 2.45
CA GLU A 360 2.78 -14.23 3.86
C GLU A 360 4.14 -14.03 4.56
N ASP A 361 4.28 -12.89 5.21
CA ASP A 361 5.33 -12.68 6.21
C ASP A 361 4.94 -13.42 7.49
N PHE A 362 5.94 -13.94 8.21
CA PHE A 362 5.68 -14.51 9.52
C PHE A 362 4.94 -13.50 10.41
N THR A 363 3.78 -13.91 10.92
CA THR A 363 3.03 -13.11 11.89
C THR A 363 3.88 -12.86 13.16
N PRO A 364 3.63 -11.81 13.93
CA PRO A 364 4.36 -11.57 15.18
C PRO A 364 4.32 -12.76 16.14
N GLN A 365 3.18 -13.46 16.21
CA GLN A 365 3.00 -14.65 17.04
C GLN A 365 3.86 -15.81 16.53
N LEU A 366 3.89 -16.06 15.22
CA LEU A 366 4.69 -17.12 14.63
C LEU A 366 6.19 -16.83 14.71
N LYS A 367 6.59 -15.57 14.57
CA LYS A 367 7.98 -15.13 14.82
C LYS A 367 8.41 -15.44 16.26
N LYS A 368 7.52 -15.18 17.24
CA LYS A 368 7.79 -15.47 18.64
C LYS A 368 7.98 -16.97 18.85
N GLN A 369 7.12 -17.82 18.30
CA GLN A 369 7.21 -19.28 18.38
C GLN A 369 8.50 -19.83 17.76
N ILE A 370 8.94 -19.27 16.61
CA ILE A 370 10.19 -19.66 15.97
C ILE A 370 11.39 -19.26 16.82
N LEU A 371 11.40 -18.06 17.39
CA LEU A 371 12.45 -17.61 18.30
C LEU A 371 12.52 -18.47 19.57
N GLU A 372 11.37 -18.83 20.14
CA GLU A 372 11.29 -19.72 21.32
C GLU A 372 11.81 -21.12 21.00
N ARG A 373 11.38 -21.72 19.88
CA ARG A 373 11.86 -23.02 19.41
C ARG A 373 13.38 -23.04 19.24
N ASP A 374 13.96 -21.97 18.70
CA ASP A 374 15.40 -21.83 18.44
C ASP A 374 16.17 -21.28 19.66
N ASN A 375 15.53 -21.24 20.85
CA ASN A 375 16.11 -20.75 22.11
C ASN A 375 16.70 -19.33 22.02
N TYR A 376 16.09 -18.45 21.19
CA TYR A 376 16.58 -17.10 20.94
C TYR A 376 18.04 -17.04 20.49
N LYS A 377 18.48 -18.01 19.69
CA LYS A 377 19.83 -18.12 19.15
C LYS A 377 19.81 -18.30 17.63
N CYS A 378 20.81 -17.75 16.98
CA CYS A 378 21.02 -17.98 15.55
C CYS A 378 21.30 -19.47 15.29
N VAL A 379 20.51 -20.15 14.49
CA VAL A 379 20.67 -21.59 14.19
C VAL A 379 21.98 -21.94 13.47
N ILE A 380 22.73 -20.95 12.95
CA ILE A 380 24.00 -21.15 12.26
C ILE A 380 25.18 -20.99 13.19
N CYS A 381 25.22 -19.93 14.03
CA CYS A 381 26.38 -19.65 14.89
C CYS A 381 26.10 -19.78 16.39
N GLY A 382 24.87 -20.06 16.81
CA GLY A 382 24.51 -20.20 18.21
C GLY A 382 24.49 -18.89 19.02
N MET A 383 24.82 -17.73 18.42
CA MET A 383 24.84 -16.44 19.13
C MET A 383 23.43 -15.87 19.26
N GLY A 384 23.14 -15.23 20.38
CA GLY A 384 21.86 -14.61 20.70
C GLY A 384 21.99 -13.15 21.16
N LYS A 385 20.94 -12.62 21.76
CA LYS A 385 20.96 -11.24 22.28
C LYS A 385 22.03 -11.00 23.35
N ASN A 386 22.32 -12.00 24.15
CA ASN A 386 23.33 -11.90 25.21
C ASN A 386 24.75 -11.72 24.65
N GLU A 387 24.99 -12.20 23.42
CA GLU A 387 26.24 -12.02 22.70
C GLU A 387 26.22 -10.79 21.79
N GLY A 388 25.26 -9.89 21.98
CA GLY A 388 25.17 -8.59 21.28
C GLY A 388 24.72 -8.65 19.83
N VAL A 389 24.10 -9.76 19.37
CA VAL A 389 23.60 -9.88 17.99
C VAL A 389 22.10 -9.67 17.91
N GLU A 390 21.67 -8.95 16.87
CA GLU A 390 20.27 -8.82 16.52
C GLU A 390 19.79 -10.08 15.81
N LEU A 391 18.62 -10.59 16.20
CA LEU A 391 18.01 -11.80 15.67
C LEU A 391 16.84 -11.48 14.74
N HIS A 392 16.80 -12.20 13.61
CA HIS A 392 15.72 -12.13 12.63
C HIS A 392 15.13 -13.53 12.41
N VAL A 393 13.84 -13.57 12.14
CA VAL A 393 13.18 -14.80 11.65
C VAL A 393 13.13 -14.73 10.13
N ASP A 394 13.63 -15.78 9.50
CA ASP A 394 13.70 -15.89 8.04
C ASP A 394 13.21 -17.27 7.56
N HIS A 395 12.80 -17.38 6.29
CA HIS A 395 12.34 -18.62 5.70
C HIS A 395 13.49 -19.59 5.41
N ILE A 396 13.36 -20.86 5.76
CA ILE A 396 14.32 -21.91 5.36
C ILE A 396 14.27 -22.08 3.84
N LYS A 397 13.09 -22.38 3.30
CA LYS A 397 12.81 -22.29 1.87
C LYS A 397 12.34 -20.89 1.56
N SER A 398 13.06 -20.14 0.73
CA SER A 398 12.71 -18.73 0.47
C SER A 398 11.33 -18.59 -0.15
N LYS A 399 10.68 -17.44 0.11
CA LYS A 399 9.40 -17.08 -0.50
C LYS A 399 9.44 -17.16 -2.03
N ASP A 400 10.52 -16.70 -2.65
CA ASP A 400 10.70 -16.72 -4.11
C ASP A 400 10.69 -18.14 -4.70
N LEU A 401 10.86 -19.16 -3.86
CA LEU A 401 10.79 -20.59 -4.20
C LEU A 401 9.50 -21.27 -3.70
N GLY A 402 8.49 -20.48 -3.31
CA GLY A 402 7.21 -20.98 -2.81
C GLY A 402 7.26 -21.47 -1.36
N GLY A 403 8.17 -20.95 -0.54
CA GLY A 403 8.22 -21.22 0.89
C GLY A 403 7.11 -20.47 1.63
N LYS A 404 6.22 -21.21 2.32
CA LYS A 404 5.14 -20.62 3.14
C LYS A 404 5.65 -20.17 4.50
N ALA A 405 4.97 -19.22 5.13
CA ALA A 405 5.25 -18.76 6.49
C ALA A 405 4.66 -19.74 7.51
N THR A 406 5.35 -20.85 7.74
CA THR A 406 4.99 -21.88 8.75
C THR A 406 6.08 -22.01 9.80
N LEU A 407 5.75 -22.61 10.94
CA LEU A 407 6.72 -22.83 12.01
C LEU A 407 7.92 -23.65 11.52
N GLU A 408 7.68 -24.67 10.71
CA GLU A 408 8.70 -25.58 10.16
C GLU A 408 9.60 -24.89 9.15
N ASN A 409 9.04 -23.93 8.38
CA ASN A 409 9.79 -23.19 7.37
C ASN A 409 10.43 -21.90 7.89
N GLY A 410 10.25 -21.58 9.19
CA GLY A 410 10.92 -20.45 9.83
C GLY A 410 12.22 -20.87 10.52
N GLN A 411 13.18 -19.96 10.57
CA GLN A 411 14.45 -20.15 11.31
C GLN A 411 14.94 -18.83 11.89
N THR A 412 15.62 -18.90 13.04
CA THR A 412 16.25 -17.74 13.68
C THR A 412 17.67 -17.54 13.17
N LEU A 413 17.96 -16.36 12.63
CA LEU A 413 19.27 -15.96 12.13
C LEU A 413 19.73 -14.65 12.77
N CYS A 414 21.03 -14.51 13.05
CA CYS A 414 21.58 -13.18 13.35
C CYS A 414 21.68 -12.34 12.07
N SER A 415 21.75 -11.01 12.21
CA SER A 415 21.82 -10.07 11.07
C SER A 415 22.89 -10.46 10.05
N LYS A 416 24.06 -10.93 10.49
CA LYS A 416 25.12 -11.40 9.61
C LYS A 416 24.70 -12.61 8.76
N HIS A 417 24.12 -13.65 9.37
CA HIS A 417 23.72 -14.86 8.67
C HIS A 417 22.47 -14.67 7.83
N ASN A 418 21.55 -13.81 8.28
CA ASN A 418 20.39 -13.40 7.49
C ASN A 418 20.81 -12.66 6.21
N PHE A 419 21.77 -11.74 6.29
CA PHE A 419 22.33 -11.05 5.13
C PHE A 419 23.08 -12.01 4.17
N LEU A 420 23.85 -12.96 4.71
CA LEU A 420 24.63 -13.92 3.91
C LEU A 420 23.75 -14.93 3.18
N LYS A 421 22.57 -15.25 3.71
CA LYS A 421 21.66 -16.24 3.12
C LYS A 421 21.11 -15.83 1.76
N LYS A 422 20.75 -14.55 1.54
CA LYS A 422 20.32 -13.95 0.26
C LYS A 422 19.44 -14.85 -0.61
N ASN A 423 18.36 -15.41 -0.07
CA ASN A 423 17.46 -16.30 -0.81
C ASN A 423 18.11 -17.64 -1.29
N LEU A 424 19.22 -18.05 -0.69
CA LEU A 424 19.88 -19.32 -1.00
C LEU A 424 19.30 -20.46 -0.13
N LYS A 425 19.30 -21.67 -0.66
CA LYS A 425 19.05 -22.87 0.14
C LYS A 425 20.15 -23.00 1.20
N GLN A 426 19.81 -23.56 2.36
CA GLN A 426 20.76 -23.73 3.46
C GLN A 426 22.00 -24.54 3.05
N THR A 427 21.82 -25.56 2.19
CA THR A 427 22.91 -26.35 1.60
C THR A 427 23.80 -25.52 0.68
N GLU A 428 23.27 -24.55 -0.06
CA GLU A 428 24.08 -23.61 -0.88
C GLU A 428 24.91 -22.69 -0.01
N THR A 429 24.32 -22.17 1.08
CA THR A 429 25.04 -21.34 2.05
C THR A 429 26.16 -22.13 2.70
N GLY A 430 25.90 -23.38 3.07
CA GLY A 430 26.90 -24.32 3.61
C GLY A 430 28.03 -24.56 2.62
N LYS A 431 27.73 -24.94 1.37
CA LYS A 431 28.78 -25.20 0.35
C LYS A 431 29.65 -23.96 0.12
N LYS A 432 29.06 -22.77 0.00
CA LYS A 432 29.85 -21.52 -0.15
C LYS A 432 30.69 -21.18 1.08
N MET A 433 30.18 -21.46 2.28
CA MET A 433 30.94 -21.29 3.52
C MET A 433 32.16 -22.20 3.55
N PHE A 434 32.00 -23.48 3.22
CA PHE A 434 33.11 -24.44 3.19
C PHE A 434 34.17 -24.06 2.13
N ILE A 435 33.77 -23.58 0.96
CA ILE A 435 34.69 -23.06 -0.06
C ILE A 435 35.50 -21.90 0.51
N ARG A 436 34.85 -20.94 1.16
CA ARG A 436 35.52 -19.78 1.74
C ARG A 436 36.47 -20.17 2.89
N MET A 437 36.03 -21.09 3.74
CA MET A 437 36.91 -21.62 4.79
C MET A 437 38.13 -22.33 4.22
N LEU A 438 37.99 -23.08 3.12
CA LEU A 438 39.12 -23.73 2.43
C LEU A 438 40.10 -22.69 1.88
N GLU A 439 39.61 -21.60 1.29
CA GLU A 439 40.49 -20.51 0.81
C GLU A 439 41.28 -19.87 1.98
N ILE A 440 40.66 -19.69 3.14
CA ILE A 440 41.34 -19.15 4.33
C ILE A 440 42.35 -20.15 4.88
N ALA A 441 41.96 -21.42 5.04
CA ALA A 441 42.85 -22.47 5.54
C ALA A 441 44.08 -22.67 4.65
N LYS A 442 43.94 -22.56 3.32
CA LYS A 442 45.06 -22.56 2.37
C LYS A 442 46.00 -21.38 2.59
N LYS A 443 45.46 -20.20 2.87
CA LYS A 443 46.29 -18.99 3.15
C LYS A 443 47.02 -19.08 4.49
N SER A 444 46.43 -19.72 5.50
CA SER A 444 47.03 -19.94 6.83
C SER A 444 47.81 -21.21 6.92
N ASN A 445 47.88 -22.02 5.84
CA ASN A 445 48.58 -23.30 5.76
C ASN A 445 48.19 -24.35 6.80
N GLU A 446 46.87 -24.39 7.14
CA GLU A 446 46.26 -25.29 8.12
C GLU A 446 45.96 -26.67 7.47
N LYS A 447 46.93 -27.55 7.41
CA LYS A 447 46.89 -28.81 6.62
C LYS A 447 45.69 -29.72 6.97
N ASP A 448 45.38 -29.90 8.25
CA ASP A 448 44.31 -30.80 8.68
C ASP A 448 42.91 -30.19 8.34
N LEU A 449 42.79 -28.90 8.49
CA LEU A 449 41.54 -28.18 8.13
C LEU A 449 41.33 -28.18 6.61
N ILE A 450 42.40 -28.01 5.83
CA ILE A 450 42.33 -28.11 4.35
C ILE A 450 41.83 -29.49 3.94
N LYS A 451 42.38 -30.57 4.50
CA LYS A 451 41.97 -31.94 4.19
C LYS A 451 40.50 -32.17 4.53
N PHE A 452 40.05 -31.76 5.72
CA PHE A 452 38.68 -31.88 6.16
C PHE A 452 37.73 -31.16 5.21
N LEU A 453 38.03 -29.91 4.84
CA LEU A 453 37.20 -29.11 3.98
C LEU A 453 37.11 -29.64 2.54
N GLU A 454 38.21 -30.20 2.02
CA GLU A 454 38.21 -30.85 0.71
C GLU A 454 37.36 -32.12 0.70
N GLU A 455 37.39 -32.92 1.78
CA GLU A 455 36.54 -34.10 1.93
C GLU A 455 35.07 -33.70 1.99
N VAL A 456 34.67 -32.69 2.79
CA VAL A 456 33.29 -32.17 2.86
C VAL A 456 32.80 -31.69 1.50
N LEU A 457 33.60 -30.91 0.78
CA LEU A 457 33.23 -30.40 -0.55
C LEU A 457 33.13 -31.54 -1.58
N SER A 458 33.95 -32.59 -1.47
CA SER A 458 33.85 -33.79 -2.30
C SER A 458 32.53 -34.55 -2.09
N VAL A 459 31.99 -34.55 -0.86
CA VAL A 459 30.67 -35.12 -0.57
C VAL A 459 29.57 -34.35 -1.28
N TYR A 460 29.64 -33.01 -1.31
CA TYR A 460 28.70 -32.20 -2.08
C TYR A 460 28.71 -32.54 -3.57
N GLU A 461 29.86 -32.80 -4.15
CA GLU A 461 30.00 -33.22 -5.57
C GLU A 461 29.47 -34.63 -5.80
N LYS A 462 29.85 -35.59 -4.93
CA LYS A 462 29.41 -36.98 -5.04
C LYS A 462 27.88 -37.14 -5.11
N TYR A 463 27.15 -36.31 -4.40
CA TYR A 463 25.68 -36.36 -4.35
C TYR A 463 25.02 -35.27 -5.21
N ASP A 464 25.77 -34.57 -6.05
CA ASP A 464 25.33 -33.45 -6.90
C ASP A 464 24.54 -32.37 -6.12
N ILE A 465 24.87 -32.18 -4.84
CA ILE A 465 24.19 -31.15 -4.01
C ILE A 465 24.75 -29.78 -4.40
N ASN A 466 23.86 -28.92 -4.95
CA ASN A 466 24.25 -27.60 -5.46
C ASN A 466 25.36 -27.64 -6.49
N GLY A 467 25.25 -28.50 -7.50
CA GLY A 467 26.24 -28.73 -8.56
C GLY A 467 26.61 -27.45 -9.34
N HIS A 468 25.71 -26.43 -9.35
CA HIS A 468 26.00 -25.14 -9.97
C HIS A 468 27.04 -24.28 -9.21
N ILE A 469 27.40 -24.64 -7.98
CA ILE A 469 28.49 -23.99 -7.22
C ILE A 469 29.75 -24.81 -7.41
N ILE A 470 30.61 -24.33 -8.29
CA ILE A 470 31.87 -25.02 -8.64
C ILE A 470 32.96 -24.58 -7.65
N TRP A 471 33.69 -25.52 -7.09
CA TRP A 471 34.98 -25.30 -6.45
C TRP A 471 36.01 -26.08 -7.21
N LYS A 472 37.17 -25.49 -7.47
CA LYS A 472 38.25 -26.17 -8.14
C LYS A 472 39.18 -26.74 -7.08
N LYS A 473 39.51 -28.03 -7.20
CA LYS A 473 40.75 -28.56 -6.60
C LYS A 473 41.88 -27.94 -7.38
N ASP A 474 42.84 -27.32 -6.70
CA ASP A 474 44.08 -26.98 -7.32
C ASP A 474 44.70 -28.30 -7.81
N LYS A 475 45.01 -28.37 -9.11
CA LYS A 475 45.67 -29.52 -9.73
C LYS A 475 47.08 -29.67 -9.19
#